data_db24130972414860a4e73a96175f57f3
#
_entry.id   db24130972414860a4e73a96175f57f3
#
_cell.length_a   1.000
_cell.length_b   1.000
_cell.length_c   1.000
_cell.angle_alpha   90.00
_cell.angle_beta   90.00
_cell.angle_gamma   90.00
#
_symmetry.space_group_name_H-M   'P 1'
#
loop_
_entity.id
_entity.type
_entity.pdbx_description
1 polymer ?
#
loop_
_entity_poly.entity_id
_entity_poly.type
_entity_poly.pdbx_seq_one_letter_code
_entity_poly.pdbx_strand_id
1 'polypeptide(L)'
;PLSLQLNAEANSAAFIAIAEALGKIAGGLHASNAAAELVENAVNSISNMERNDSIGTHAFAKAAFWLHNGGWEDTRFINKLAALFPEQSTINKRMIAFAMGRYRGPWYTDTLQVNRFLNSLQQEPDTLCIVAAMPVAGRTESALAAEYISKQLSNSDSNTELLVSACRASGKNAGVSAQKIEPLLQHKHLSVVLEACAALSGKQLNSEEINRVKQSMNSLPVAAQAAVVRMLHGQGDTLDVKVWISKIDQNLQPYERLACIRALGATGKSAAICFEQALKNPDILQANAYTEAFIEAHNQKDLEFSDTYASALIALMDRGDIGITALCAAEIRSANLTNEEKTNCNEVLNKHLNNLSLPKEVETANEIIKTINAIGKESRDEIKVAFNHPIDWEFVKSIPRKQRAQILTSKGIIEIELHVEEAPGSVASFIQLCKEGFYDGKSFHRVVPNFVIQGGCPRGDGMGGTDYTLRSEFRLHDYRTGSVGLASSGPDTESCQWFITHIPTPHLEGRYTIFAHVTEGMDIVDQIQIGDTIQRIVMLDQ
;
A
#
# COMPACT_ATOMS: atom_id res chain seq x y z
N PRO A 1 3.13 31.10 -12.02
CA PRO A 1 4.59 31.34 -12.06
C PRO A 1 5.37 30.14 -12.60
N LEU A 2 5.15 28.89 -12.10
CA LEU A 2 5.85 27.69 -12.57
C LEU A 2 5.62 27.41 -14.07
N SER A 3 4.39 27.62 -14.55
CA SER A 3 4.03 27.45 -15.97
C SER A 3 4.84 28.36 -16.90
N LEU A 4 5.13 29.57 -16.45
CA LEU A 4 5.94 30.53 -17.22
C LEU A 4 7.44 30.19 -17.22
N GLN A 5 7.91 29.51 -16.16
CA GLN A 5 9.31 29.12 -16.02
C GLN A 5 9.66 27.85 -16.78
N LEU A 6 8.69 26.96 -17.05
CA LEU A 6 8.96 25.64 -17.59
C LEU A 6 9.76 25.67 -18.89
N ASN A 7 9.32 26.44 -19.91
CA ASN A 7 10.01 26.52 -21.20
C ASN A 7 11.19 27.49 -21.20
N ALA A 8 11.31 28.35 -20.18
CA ALA A 8 12.45 29.27 -20.03
C ALA A 8 13.64 28.61 -19.30
N GLU A 9 13.46 27.43 -18.67
CA GLU A 9 14.48 26.79 -17.84
C GLU A 9 15.48 25.97 -18.67
N ALA A 10 16.74 26.37 -18.62
CA ALA A 10 17.84 25.71 -19.33
C ALA A 10 18.49 24.59 -18.49
N ASN A 11 18.41 24.69 -17.15
CA ASN A 11 18.98 23.68 -16.26
C ASN A 11 18.10 22.42 -16.26
N SER A 12 18.71 21.28 -16.59
CA SER A 12 17.98 20.01 -16.75
C SER A 12 17.30 19.52 -15.48
N ALA A 13 17.95 19.67 -14.32
CA ALA A 13 17.38 19.24 -13.04
C ALA A 13 16.22 20.14 -12.62
N ALA A 14 16.37 21.47 -12.78
CA ALA A 14 15.30 22.42 -12.51
C ALA A 14 14.10 22.23 -13.45
N PHE A 15 14.36 21.96 -14.73
CA PHE A 15 13.30 21.68 -15.72
C PHE A 15 12.45 20.47 -15.31
N ILE A 16 13.09 19.35 -14.92
CA ILE A 16 12.39 18.14 -14.44
C ILE A 16 11.60 18.46 -13.16
N ALA A 17 12.21 19.17 -12.21
CA ALA A 17 11.55 19.51 -10.94
C ALA A 17 10.33 20.42 -11.13
N ILE A 18 10.40 21.40 -12.06
CA ILE A 18 9.27 22.28 -12.39
C ILE A 18 8.13 21.47 -13.03
N ALA A 19 8.44 20.61 -14.00
CA ALA A 19 7.44 19.77 -14.66
C ALA A 19 6.75 18.82 -13.65
N GLU A 20 7.53 18.19 -12.80
CA GLU A 20 7.02 17.31 -11.73
C GLU A 20 6.14 18.09 -10.74
N ALA A 21 6.56 19.28 -10.30
CA ALA A 21 5.77 20.13 -9.41
C ALA A 21 4.43 20.55 -10.03
N LEU A 22 4.42 20.91 -11.33
CA LEU A 22 3.19 21.20 -12.05
C LEU A 22 2.25 19.99 -12.08
N GLY A 23 2.79 18.79 -12.36
CA GLY A 23 2.02 17.56 -12.35
C GLY A 23 1.43 17.24 -10.96
N LYS A 24 2.22 17.41 -9.89
CA LYS A 24 1.78 17.20 -8.49
C LYS A 24 0.66 18.16 -8.10
N ILE A 25 0.83 19.44 -8.40
CA ILE A 25 -0.16 20.50 -8.09
C ILE A 25 -1.45 20.23 -8.86
N ALA A 26 -1.36 20.05 -10.18
CA ALA A 26 -2.53 19.84 -11.02
C ALA A 26 -3.27 18.54 -10.67
N GLY A 27 -2.56 17.44 -10.47
CA GLY A 27 -3.15 16.16 -10.05
C GLY A 27 -3.80 16.22 -8.67
N GLY A 28 -3.19 16.93 -7.71
CA GLY A 28 -3.78 17.14 -6.38
C GLY A 28 -5.03 18.01 -6.40
N LEU A 29 -5.01 19.10 -7.15
CA LEU A 29 -6.19 19.99 -7.32
C LEU A 29 -7.33 19.28 -8.06
N HIS A 30 -7.01 18.50 -9.10
CA HIS A 30 -8.00 17.69 -9.81
C HIS A 30 -8.65 16.65 -8.90
N ALA A 31 -7.86 15.90 -8.14
CA ALA A 31 -8.35 14.89 -7.20
C ALA A 31 -9.27 15.46 -6.11
N SER A 32 -9.08 16.73 -5.73
CA SER A 32 -9.92 17.44 -4.76
C SER A 32 -11.07 18.24 -5.38
N ASN A 33 -11.27 18.15 -6.69
CA ASN A 33 -12.24 18.96 -7.45
C ASN A 33 -12.07 20.48 -7.24
N ALA A 34 -10.83 20.93 -7.01
CA ALA A 34 -10.51 22.31 -6.73
C ALA A 34 -9.85 23.00 -7.94
N ALA A 35 -10.12 24.29 -8.12
CA ALA A 35 -9.40 25.20 -9.00
C ALA A 35 -9.22 24.69 -10.46
N ALA A 36 -10.32 24.31 -11.13
CA ALA A 36 -10.33 23.73 -12.48
C ALA A 36 -9.49 24.53 -13.50
N GLU A 37 -9.54 25.87 -13.48
CA GLU A 37 -8.76 26.74 -14.36
C GLU A 37 -7.24 26.60 -14.13
N LEU A 38 -6.81 26.48 -12.86
CA LEU A 38 -5.39 26.27 -12.55
C LEU A 38 -4.90 24.89 -13.00
N VAL A 39 -5.75 23.87 -12.89
CA VAL A 39 -5.47 22.51 -13.40
C VAL A 39 -5.29 22.57 -14.90
N GLU A 40 -6.22 23.20 -15.64
CA GLU A 40 -6.18 23.28 -17.09
C GLU A 40 -4.96 24.07 -17.60
N ASN A 41 -4.61 25.18 -16.95
CA ASN A 41 -3.41 25.94 -17.25
C ASN A 41 -2.11 25.13 -17.05
N ALA A 42 -2.02 24.35 -15.98
CA ALA A 42 -0.87 23.49 -15.73
C ALA A 42 -0.80 22.34 -16.75
N VAL A 43 -1.92 21.69 -17.05
CA VAL A 43 -2.04 20.65 -18.08
C VAL A 43 -1.61 21.16 -19.45
N ASN A 44 -2.08 22.34 -19.86
CA ASN A 44 -1.68 22.97 -21.12
C ASN A 44 -0.18 23.27 -21.17
N SER A 45 0.40 23.74 -20.06
CA SER A 45 1.85 23.99 -19.98
C SER A 45 2.67 22.71 -20.11
N ILE A 46 2.23 21.62 -19.48
CA ILE A 46 2.88 20.30 -19.59
C ILE A 46 2.74 19.74 -21.02
N SER A 47 1.54 19.85 -21.62
CA SER A 47 1.28 19.39 -23.00
C SER A 47 2.15 20.09 -24.03
N ASN A 48 2.40 21.38 -23.83
CA ASN A 48 3.14 22.27 -24.73
C ASN A 48 4.63 22.38 -24.35
N MET A 49 5.19 21.43 -23.63
CA MET A 49 6.64 21.39 -23.36
C MET A 49 7.42 21.28 -24.68
N GLU A 50 8.29 22.25 -24.93
CA GLU A 50 9.05 22.39 -26.19
C GLU A 50 10.30 21.49 -26.22
N ARG A 51 10.79 21.06 -25.05
CA ARG A 51 11.99 20.23 -24.93
C ARG A 51 11.70 18.78 -25.31
N ASN A 52 12.24 18.32 -26.45
CA ASN A 52 11.98 16.99 -27.04
C ASN A 52 13.16 16.01 -26.89
N ASP A 53 14.18 16.34 -26.08
CA ASP A 53 15.30 15.46 -25.77
C ASP A 53 14.93 14.44 -24.66
N SER A 54 15.91 13.61 -24.27
CA SER A 54 15.74 12.61 -23.20
C SER A 54 15.30 13.23 -21.86
N ILE A 55 15.73 14.46 -21.56
CA ILE A 55 15.39 15.20 -20.35
C ILE A 55 13.93 15.66 -20.41
N GLY A 56 13.52 16.23 -21.56
CA GLY A 56 12.12 16.63 -21.79
C GLY A 56 11.16 15.44 -21.71
N THR A 57 11.56 14.30 -22.26
CA THR A 57 10.78 13.05 -22.15
C THR A 57 10.62 12.61 -20.70
N HIS A 58 11.70 12.62 -19.91
CA HIS A 58 11.65 12.27 -18.49
C HIS A 58 10.74 13.21 -17.69
N ALA A 59 10.91 14.52 -17.90
CA ALA A 59 10.10 15.53 -17.26
C ALA A 59 8.60 15.39 -17.59
N PHE A 60 8.29 15.15 -18.86
CA PHE A 60 6.91 14.91 -19.31
C PHE A 60 6.32 13.66 -18.65
N ALA A 61 7.08 12.55 -18.61
CA ALA A 61 6.62 11.32 -18.00
C ALA A 61 6.38 11.47 -16.49
N LYS A 62 7.25 12.18 -15.76
CA LYS A 62 7.03 12.50 -14.32
C LYS A 62 5.78 13.37 -14.13
N ALA A 63 5.58 14.40 -14.90
CA ALA A 63 4.39 15.26 -14.82
C ALA A 63 3.10 14.46 -15.12
N ALA A 64 3.11 13.66 -16.19
CA ALA A 64 1.99 12.80 -16.57
C ALA A 64 1.68 11.75 -15.49
N PHE A 65 2.70 11.16 -14.86
CA PHE A 65 2.51 10.24 -13.74
C PHE A 65 1.68 10.87 -12.62
N TRP A 66 1.99 12.09 -12.22
CA TRP A 66 1.28 12.78 -11.14
C TRP A 66 -0.13 13.20 -11.55
N LEU A 67 -0.34 13.63 -12.80
CA LEU A 67 -1.67 13.89 -13.34
C LEU A 67 -2.54 12.63 -13.33
N HIS A 68 -2.02 11.52 -13.86
CA HIS A 68 -2.73 10.23 -13.87
C HIS A 68 -2.98 9.70 -12.44
N ASN A 69 -2.04 9.89 -11.52
CA ASN A 69 -2.21 9.53 -10.12
C ASN A 69 -3.32 10.34 -9.43
N GLY A 70 -3.55 11.58 -9.87
CA GLY A 70 -4.67 12.43 -9.46
C GLY A 70 -5.99 12.15 -10.20
N GLY A 71 -6.03 11.18 -11.10
CA GLY A 71 -7.23 10.80 -11.84
C GLY A 71 -7.46 11.58 -13.15
N TRP A 72 -6.46 12.31 -13.65
CA TRP A 72 -6.56 13.00 -14.96
C TRP A 72 -6.56 11.99 -16.11
N GLU A 73 -7.56 12.05 -16.99
CA GLU A 73 -7.85 11.03 -18.01
C GLU A 73 -7.71 11.53 -19.45
N ASP A 74 -6.90 12.57 -19.71
CA ASP A 74 -6.67 13.09 -21.04
C ASP A 74 -5.84 12.12 -21.90
N THR A 75 -6.43 11.63 -22.97
CA THR A 75 -5.81 10.65 -23.88
C THR A 75 -4.59 11.17 -24.62
N ARG A 76 -4.42 12.50 -24.75
CA ARG A 76 -3.23 13.11 -25.37
C ARG A 76 -1.95 12.72 -24.65
N PHE A 77 -1.98 12.69 -23.32
CA PHE A 77 -0.81 12.32 -22.50
C PHE A 77 -0.40 10.89 -22.71
N ILE A 78 -1.34 9.95 -22.59
CA ILE A 78 -1.04 8.52 -22.71
C ILE A 78 -0.65 8.14 -24.14
N ASN A 79 -1.23 8.77 -25.17
CA ASN A 79 -0.83 8.59 -26.56
C ASN A 79 0.60 9.04 -26.79
N LYS A 80 0.99 10.22 -26.27
CA LYS A 80 2.36 10.73 -26.35
C LYS A 80 3.35 9.82 -25.64
N LEU A 81 3.01 9.35 -24.43
CA LEU A 81 3.83 8.39 -23.67
C LEU A 81 4.04 7.08 -24.43
N ALA A 82 2.98 6.49 -24.98
CA ALA A 82 3.03 5.26 -25.75
C ALA A 82 3.89 5.41 -27.03
N ALA A 83 3.78 6.55 -27.71
CA ALA A 83 4.56 6.85 -28.90
C ALA A 83 6.07 7.03 -28.60
N LEU A 84 6.40 7.64 -27.45
CA LEU A 84 7.78 7.90 -27.05
C LEU A 84 8.50 6.63 -26.57
N PHE A 85 7.79 5.66 -25.99
CA PHE A 85 8.33 4.54 -25.25
C PHE A 85 9.42 3.73 -25.99
N PRO A 86 9.26 3.32 -27.27
CA PRO A 86 10.17 2.35 -27.91
C PRO A 86 11.64 2.81 -27.97
N GLU A 87 11.87 4.10 -28.18
CA GLU A 87 13.21 4.64 -28.50
C GLU A 87 13.92 5.27 -27.29
N GLN A 88 13.37 5.11 -26.08
CA GLN A 88 13.90 5.77 -24.90
C GLN A 88 14.95 4.94 -24.15
N SER A 89 15.75 5.63 -23.32
CA SER A 89 16.63 5.01 -22.35
C SER A 89 15.82 4.21 -21.30
N THR A 90 16.44 3.22 -20.66
CA THR A 90 15.79 2.41 -19.60
C THR A 90 15.15 3.26 -18.51
N ILE A 91 15.81 4.35 -18.08
CA ILE A 91 15.28 5.25 -17.04
C ILE A 91 13.97 5.90 -17.52
N ASN A 92 13.95 6.42 -18.74
CA ASN A 92 12.75 7.04 -19.30
C ASN A 92 11.63 6.03 -19.55
N LYS A 93 11.97 4.83 -20.04
CA LYS A 93 11.01 3.73 -20.23
C LYS A 93 10.34 3.34 -18.92
N ARG A 94 11.10 3.21 -17.83
CA ARG A 94 10.54 2.96 -16.49
C ARG A 94 9.54 4.06 -16.08
N MET A 95 9.92 5.32 -16.22
CA MET A 95 9.04 6.44 -15.85
C MET A 95 7.79 6.52 -16.71
N ILE A 96 7.91 6.29 -18.02
CA ILE A 96 6.77 6.19 -18.94
C ILE A 96 5.85 5.03 -18.51
N ALA A 97 6.41 3.86 -18.23
CA ALA A 97 5.65 2.69 -17.79
C ALA A 97 4.87 2.95 -16.48
N PHE A 98 5.50 3.60 -15.49
CA PHE A 98 4.82 4.03 -14.27
C PHE A 98 3.68 5.00 -14.57
N ALA A 99 3.90 6.01 -15.43
CA ALA A 99 2.86 6.98 -15.80
C ALA A 99 1.67 6.30 -16.53
N MET A 100 1.96 5.41 -17.45
CA MET A 100 0.92 4.64 -18.17
C MET A 100 0.16 3.70 -17.24
N GLY A 101 0.86 3.03 -16.32
CA GLY A 101 0.25 2.14 -15.33
C GLY A 101 -0.71 2.84 -14.35
N ARG A 102 -0.60 4.17 -14.17
CA ARG A 102 -1.53 4.99 -13.35
C ARG A 102 -2.75 5.51 -14.09
N TYR A 103 -2.68 5.62 -15.41
CA TYR A 103 -3.81 6.08 -16.20
C TYR A 103 -5.01 5.14 -16.05
N ARG A 104 -6.23 5.69 -15.97
CA ARG A 104 -7.48 4.93 -15.77
C ARG A 104 -8.57 5.24 -16.80
N GLY A 105 -8.31 6.18 -17.69
CA GLY A 105 -9.27 6.66 -18.67
C GLY A 105 -9.51 5.70 -19.86
N PRO A 106 -10.27 6.13 -20.88
CA PRO A 106 -10.81 5.27 -21.93
C PRO A 106 -9.79 4.75 -22.95
N TRP A 107 -8.50 5.13 -22.85
CA TRP A 107 -7.45 4.68 -23.80
C TRP A 107 -7.37 3.15 -23.95
N TYR A 108 -7.72 2.41 -22.90
CA TYR A 108 -7.71 0.94 -22.89
C TYR A 108 -8.71 0.31 -23.87
N THR A 109 -9.68 1.07 -24.38
CA THR A 109 -10.62 0.65 -25.40
C THR A 109 -10.04 0.76 -26.82
N ASP A 110 -8.97 1.55 -27.02
CA ASP A 110 -8.22 1.63 -28.29
C ASP A 110 -7.22 0.48 -28.38
N THR A 111 -7.71 -0.69 -28.76
CA THR A 111 -6.92 -1.92 -28.85
C THR A 111 -5.71 -1.81 -29.78
N LEU A 112 -5.74 -0.95 -30.81
CA LEU A 112 -4.62 -0.76 -31.73
C LEU A 112 -3.44 -0.06 -31.04
N GLN A 113 -3.71 1.03 -30.33
CA GLN A 113 -2.67 1.79 -29.62
C GLN A 113 -2.08 0.96 -28.47
N VAL A 114 -2.95 0.29 -27.71
CA VAL A 114 -2.53 -0.60 -26.62
C VAL A 114 -1.69 -1.74 -27.14
N ASN A 115 -2.09 -2.42 -28.22
CA ASN A 115 -1.34 -3.52 -28.79
C ASN A 115 0.03 -3.08 -29.34
N ARG A 116 0.14 -1.86 -29.90
CA ARG A 116 1.44 -1.30 -30.29
C ARG A 116 2.38 -1.16 -29.09
N PHE A 117 1.86 -0.62 -27.98
CA PHE A 117 2.63 -0.50 -26.74
C PHE A 117 3.02 -1.87 -26.17
N LEU A 118 2.10 -2.82 -26.09
CA LEU A 118 2.37 -4.18 -25.60
C LEU A 118 3.40 -4.92 -26.47
N ASN A 119 3.38 -4.74 -27.79
CA ASN A 119 4.41 -5.27 -28.69
C ASN A 119 5.80 -4.69 -28.37
N SER A 120 5.88 -3.41 -28.05
CA SER A 120 7.14 -2.79 -27.61
C SER A 120 7.64 -3.38 -26.28
N LEU A 121 6.72 -3.69 -25.34
CA LEU A 121 7.05 -4.34 -24.07
C LEU A 121 7.52 -5.80 -24.23
N GLN A 122 7.13 -6.52 -25.28
CA GLN A 122 7.60 -7.89 -25.52
C GLN A 122 9.10 -7.95 -25.76
N GLN A 123 9.71 -6.87 -26.22
CA GLN A 123 11.15 -6.73 -26.49
C GLN A 123 11.91 -6.05 -25.34
N GLU A 124 11.22 -5.66 -24.29
CA GLU A 124 11.83 -4.93 -23.17
C GLU A 124 12.55 -5.89 -22.21
N PRO A 125 13.88 -5.75 -22.02
CA PRO A 125 14.64 -6.60 -21.12
C PRO A 125 14.54 -6.18 -19.65
N ASP A 126 14.09 -4.94 -19.36
CA ASP A 126 14.08 -4.40 -18.03
C ASP A 126 12.83 -4.85 -17.25
N THR A 127 13.04 -5.69 -16.25
CA THR A 127 11.97 -6.25 -15.42
C THR A 127 11.14 -5.19 -14.70
N LEU A 128 11.78 -4.13 -14.18
CA LEU A 128 11.04 -3.05 -13.48
C LEU A 128 10.15 -2.26 -14.44
N CYS A 129 10.58 -2.10 -15.69
CA CYS A 129 9.75 -1.50 -16.71
C CYS A 129 8.50 -2.36 -16.99
N ILE A 130 8.68 -3.67 -17.13
CA ILE A 130 7.59 -4.63 -17.35
C ILE A 130 6.63 -4.62 -16.16
N VAL A 131 7.15 -4.68 -14.92
CA VAL A 131 6.36 -4.62 -13.68
C VAL A 131 5.51 -3.34 -13.62
N ALA A 132 6.11 -2.18 -13.94
CA ALA A 132 5.41 -0.88 -13.93
C ALA A 132 4.32 -0.79 -15.02
N ALA A 133 4.54 -1.42 -16.19
CA ALA A 133 3.61 -1.44 -17.31
C ALA A 133 2.51 -2.51 -17.19
N MET A 134 2.68 -3.53 -16.34
CA MET A 134 1.75 -4.65 -16.21
C MET A 134 0.29 -4.24 -15.96
N PRO A 135 -0.02 -3.17 -15.19
CA PRO A 135 -1.39 -2.68 -15.04
C PRO A 135 -2.06 -2.27 -16.36
N VAL A 136 -1.29 -1.90 -17.39
CA VAL A 136 -1.82 -1.60 -18.74
C VAL A 136 -2.41 -2.87 -19.35
N ALA A 137 -1.65 -3.97 -19.36
CA ALA A 137 -2.13 -5.25 -19.85
C ALA A 137 -3.34 -5.75 -19.06
N GLY A 138 -3.34 -5.58 -17.74
CA GLY A 138 -4.44 -6.02 -16.88
C GLY A 138 -5.77 -5.31 -17.13
N ARG A 139 -5.73 -4.05 -17.61
CA ARG A 139 -6.96 -3.27 -17.92
C ARG A 139 -7.41 -3.37 -19.38
N THR A 140 -6.64 -4.05 -20.22
CA THR A 140 -6.91 -4.13 -21.66
C THR A 140 -7.60 -5.44 -22.01
N GLU A 141 -8.76 -5.36 -22.60
CA GLU A 141 -9.51 -6.52 -23.11
C GLU A 141 -9.06 -6.86 -24.54
N SER A 142 -7.85 -7.39 -24.71
CA SER A 142 -7.36 -7.89 -26.00
C SER A 142 -6.69 -9.25 -25.84
N ALA A 143 -6.72 -10.05 -26.91
CA ALA A 143 -6.05 -11.36 -26.95
C ALA A 143 -4.53 -11.22 -26.72
N LEU A 144 -3.92 -10.16 -27.27
CA LEU A 144 -2.49 -9.88 -27.08
C LEU A 144 -2.15 -9.58 -25.60
N ALA A 145 -3.01 -8.81 -24.90
CA ALA A 145 -2.82 -8.52 -23.48
C ALA A 145 -2.93 -9.81 -22.64
N ALA A 146 -3.91 -10.65 -22.91
CA ALA A 146 -4.08 -11.93 -22.22
C ALA A 146 -2.90 -12.87 -22.49
N GLU A 147 -2.40 -12.95 -23.74
CA GLU A 147 -1.21 -13.73 -24.11
C GLU A 147 0.04 -13.19 -23.40
N TYR A 148 0.23 -11.87 -23.41
CA TYR A 148 1.36 -11.22 -22.76
C TYR A 148 1.41 -11.54 -21.27
N ILE A 149 0.29 -11.39 -20.55
CA ILE A 149 0.18 -11.74 -19.11
C ILE A 149 0.45 -13.23 -18.93
N SER A 150 -0.18 -14.10 -19.73
CA SER A 150 -0.05 -15.56 -19.62
C SER A 150 1.41 -16.02 -19.82
N LYS A 151 2.15 -15.38 -20.71
CA LYS A 151 3.58 -15.61 -20.91
C LYS A 151 4.38 -15.31 -19.63
N GLN A 152 4.09 -14.19 -18.96
CA GLN A 152 4.78 -13.83 -17.72
C GLN A 152 4.45 -14.81 -16.57
N LEU A 153 3.20 -15.26 -16.44
CA LEU A 153 2.80 -16.25 -15.43
C LEU A 153 3.45 -17.63 -15.65
N SER A 154 3.73 -18.00 -16.90
CA SER A 154 4.26 -19.33 -17.24
C SER A 154 5.77 -19.47 -16.96
N ASN A 155 6.48 -18.39 -16.67
CA ASN A 155 7.90 -18.42 -16.34
C ASN A 155 8.08 -18.49 -14.82
N SER A 156 8.01 -19.71 -14.25
CA SER A 156 8.11 -19.96 -12.80
C SER A 156 9.45 -19.54 -12.18
N ASP A 157 10.52 -19.42 -12.98
CA ASP A 157 11.82 -18.94 -12.53
C ASP A 157 11.95 -17.42 -12.62
N SER A 158 10.87 -16.73 -13.01
CA SER A 158 10.80 -15.27 -13.05
C SER A 158 10.97 -14.68 -11.65
N ASN A 159 11.48 -13.47 -11.68
CA ASN A 159 11.55 -12.60 -10.53
C ASN A 159 10.16 -12.46 -9.83
N THR A 160 10.16 -12.48 -8.51
CA THR A 160 8.95 -12.47 -7.66
C THR A 160 8.06 -11.27 -7.96
N GLU A 161 8.65 -10.08 -8.18
CA GLU A 161 7.90 -8.85 -8.44
C GLU A 161 7.15 -8.92 -9.78
N LEU A 162 7.74 -9.58 -10.78
CA LEU A 162 7.08 -9.79 -12.05
C LEU A 162 5.88 -10.73 -11.92
N LEU A 163 6.04 -11.86 -11.22
CA LEU A 163 4.95 -12.80 -10.97
C LEU A 163 3.81 -12.17 -10.18
N VAL A 164 4.12 -11.41 -9.13
CA VAL A 164 3.13 -10.65 -8.34
C VAL A 164 2.36 -9.67 -9.24
N SER A 165 3.05 -8.91 -10.08
CA SER A 165 2.39 -7.97 -11.01
C SER A 165 1.56 -8.69 -12.07
N ALA A 166 2.03 -9.82 -12.60
CA ALA A 166 1.32 -10.63 -13.58
C ALA A 166 0.05 -11.28 -12.96
N CYS A 167 0.11 -11.76 -11.71
CA CYS A 167 -1.07 -12.23 -10.97
C CYS A 167 -2.11 -11.11 -10.83
N ARG A 168 -1.70 -9.92 -10.39
CA ARG A 168 -2.61 -8.75 -10.26
C ARG A 168 -3.25 -8.37 -11.59
N ALA A 169 -2.48 -8.39 -12.67
CA ALA A 169 -2.99 -8.12 -14.02
C ALA A 169 -3.95 -9.20 -14.48
N SER A 170 -3.64 -10.48 -14.24
CA SER A 170 -4.48 -11.60 -14.64
C SER A 170 -5.85 -11.59 -13.95
N GLY A 171 -5.91 -11.22 -12.66
CA GLY A 171 -7.17 -11.08 -11.93
C GLY A 171 -8.13 -10.04 -12.54
N LYS A 172 -7.57 -9.02 -13.21
CA LYS A 172 -8.35 -7.95 -13.87
C LYS A 172 -8.65 -8.23 -15.34
N ASN A 173 -7.87 -9.06 -16.00
CA ASN A 173 -8.00 -9.36 -17.43
C ASN A 173 -8.83 -10.64 -17.63
N ALA A 174 -10.05 -10.52 -18.15
CA ALA A 174 -10.98 -11.64 -18.35
C ALA A 174 -10.44 -12.71 -19.33
N GLY A 175 -9.56 -12.35 -20.27
CA GLY A 175 -8.98 -13.26 -21.26
C GLY A 175 -7.92 -14.22 -20.70
N VAL A 176 -7.40 -14.00 -19.49
CA VAL A 176 -6.45 -14.92 -18.85
C VAL A 176 -7.22 -16.00 -18.09
N SER A 177 -7.04 -17.26 -18.46
CA SER A 177 -7.74 -18.40 -17.82
C SER A 177 -7.17 -18.72 -16.43
N ALA A 178 -8.01 -19.29 -15.56
CA ALA A 178 -7.62 -19.78 -14.23
C ALA A 178 -6.47 -20.80 -14.29
N GLN A 179 -6.48 -21.67 -15.31
CA GLN A 179 -5.45 -22.69 -15.53
C GLN A 179 -4.02 -22.12 -15.66
N LYS A 180 -3.88 -20.84 -16.06
CA LYS A 180 -2.57 -20.17 -16.11
C LYS A 180 -2.10 -19.66 -14.74
N ILE A 181 -3.03 -19.47 -13.81
CA ILE A 181 -2.77 -18.94 -12.46
C ILE A 181 -2.60 -20.08 -11.44
N GLU A 182 -3.39 -21.15 -11.55
CA GLU A 182 -3.40 -22.30 -10.62
C GLU A 182 -2.01 -22.84 -10.24
N PRO A 183 -1.05 -23.02 -11.18
CA PRO A 183 0.28 -23.54 -10.85
C PRO A 183 1.04 -22.67 -9.82
N LEU A 184 0.75 -21.36 -9.80
CA LEU A 184 1.40 -20.42 -8.88
C LEU A 184 0.92 -20.58 -7.44
N LEU A 185 -0.15 -21.31 -7.17
CA LEU A 185 -0.55 -21.68 -5.81
C LEU A 185 0.51 -22.55 -5.12
N GLN A 186 1.37 -23.24 -5.88
CA GLN A 186 2.48 -24.07 -5.34
C GLN A 186 3.83 -23.32 -5.38
N HIS A 187 3.83 -22.00 -5.62
CA HIS A 187 5.05 -21.23 -5.70
C HIS A 187 5.76 -21.15 -4.33
N LYS A 188 7.10 -21.16 -4.34
CA LYS A 188 7.92 -21.11 -3.11
C LYS A 188 7.77 -19.81 -2.30
N HIS A 189 7.46 -18.70 -2.96
CA HIS A 189 7.25 -17.40 -2.30
C HIS A 189 5.78 -17.19 -1.97
N LEU A 190 5.48 -17.01 -0.68
CA LEU A 190 4.12 -16.83 -0.18
C LEU A 190 3.40 -15.64 -0.84
N SER A 191 4.12 -14.54 -1.11
CA SER A 191 3.55 -13.36 -1.79
C SER A 191 2.96 -13.69 -3.16
N VAL A 192 3.61 -14.58 -3.93
CA VAL A 192 3.09 -15.03 -5.23
C VAL A 192 1.84 -15.89 -5.04
N VAL A 193 1.85 -16.79 -4.05
CA VAL A 193 0.68 -17.63 -3.72
C VAL A 193 -0.53 -16.79 -3.34
N LEU A 194 -0.34 -15.80 -2.47
CA LEU A 194 -1.43 -14.91 -2.03
C LEU A 194 -2.00 -14.08 -3.19
N GLU A 195 -1.15 -13.56 -4.06
CA GLU A 195 -1.58 -12.81 -5.25
C GLU A 195 -2.24 -13.72 -6.30
N ALA A 196 -1.83 -14.98 -6.42
CA ALA A 196 -2.51 -15.97 -7.25
C ALA A 196 -3.92 -16.28 -6.71
N CYS A 197 -4.08 -16.44 -5.39
CA CYS A 197 -5.40 -16.57 -4.76
C CYS A 197 -6.28 -15.33 -5.03
N ALA A 198 -5.73 -14.13 -4.88
CA ALA A 198 -6.46 -12.89 -5.16
C ALA A 198 -6.87 -12.79 -6.64
N ALA A 199 -5.99 -13.22 -7.56
CA ALA A 199 -6.28 -13.25 -9.00
C ALA A 199 -7.39 -14.25 -9.34
N LEU A 200 -7.36 -15.44 -8.75
CA LEU A 200 -8.39 -16.47 -8.92
C LEU A 200 -9.74 -16.03 -8.34
N SER A 201 -9.77 -15.22 -7.28
CA SER A 201 -11.01 -14.64 -6.74
C SER A 201 -11.72 -13.74 -7.75
N GLY A 202 -11.00 -13.13 -8.68
CA GLY A 202 -11.55 -12.34 -9.79
C GLY A 202 -12.02 -13.15 -10.99
N LYS A 203 -11.96 -14.50 -10.94
CA LYS A 203 -12.36 -15.42 -12.01
C LYS A 203 -13.60 -16.21 -11.64
N GLN A 204 -14.36 -16.66 -12.66
CA GLN A 204 -15.37 -17.68 -12.46
C GLN A 204 -14.72 -19.05 -12.67
N LEU A 205 -14.61 -19.83 -11.58
CA LEU A 205 -14.04 -21.17 -11.61
C LEU A 205 -15.13 -22.21 -11.88
N ASN A 206 -14.83 -23.18 -12.74
CA ASN A 206 -15.69 -24.35 -12.91
C ASN A 206 -15.45 -25.41 -11.81
N SER A 207 -16.31 -26.42 -11.74
CA SER A 207 -16.25 -27.45 -10.69
C SER A 207 -14.92 -28.23 -10.68
N GLU A 208 -14.29 -28.44 -11.83
CA GLU A 208 -13.01 -29.14 -11.92
C GLU A 208 -11.86 -28.29 -11.37
N GLU A 209 -11.85 -26.99 -11.71
CA GLU A 209 -10.88 -26.01 -11.18
C GLU A 209 -10.99 -25.86 -9.66
N ILE A 210 -12.22 -25.73 -9.15
CA ILE A 210 -12.47 -25.70 -7.70
C ILE A 210 -11.95 -26.97 -7.04
N ASN A 211 -12.19 -28.16 -7.61
CA ASN A 211 -11.72 -29.42 -7.04
C ASN A 211 -10.18 -29.51 -7.04
N ARG A 212 -9.50 -29.08 -8.10
CA ARG A 212 -8.02 -29.05 -8.14
C ARG A 212 -7.45 -28.13 -7.05
N VAL A 213 -8.02 -26.93 -6.90
CA VAL A 213 -7.59 -26.00 -5.85
C VAL A 213 -7.80 -26.58 -4.45
N LYS A 214 -8.94 -27.22 -4.19
CA LYS A 214 -9.20 -27.91 -2.91
C LYS A 214 -8.20 -29.02 -2.62
N GLN A 215 -7.86 -29.82 -3.62
CA GLN A 215 -6.88 -30.90 -3.46
C GLN A 215 -5.48 -30.38 -3.13
N SER A 216 -5.10 -29.23 -3.72
CA SER A 216 -3.79 -28.61 -3.46
C SER A 216 -3.71 -27.89 -2.10
N MET A 217 -4.86 -27.51 -1.52
CA MET A 217 -4.91 -26.62 -0.35
C MET A 217 -4.13 -27.16 0.86
N ASN A 218 -4.20 -28.46 1.15
CA ASN A 218 -3.57 -29.04 2.35
C ASN A 218 -2.03 -29.00 2.30
N SER A 219 -1.43 -28.86 1.12
CA SER A 219 0.02 -28.73 0.96
C SER A 219 0.53 -27.30 1.10
N LEU A 220 -0.37 -26.31 1.16
CA LEU A 220 -0.03 -24.90 1.24
C LEU A 220 0.33 -24.46 2.67
N PRO A 221 1.15 -23.40 2.84
CA PRO A 221 1.29 -22.70 4.11
C PRO A 221 -0.07 -22.25 4.65
N VAL A 222 -0.23 -22.20 5.98
CA VAL A 222 -1.52 -21.89 6.61
C VAL A 222 -2.13 -20.56 6.15
N ALA A 223 -1.30 -19.51 6.00
CA ALA A 223 -1.76 -18.23 5.49
C ALA A 223 -2.32 -18.32 4.05
N ALA A 224 -1.72 -19.16 3.21
CA ALA A 224 -2.21 -19.42 1.85
C ALA A 224 -3.50 -20.25 1.89
N GLN A 225 -3.61 -21.24 2.78
CA GLN A 225 -4.88 -21.97 2.98
C GLN A 225 -6.02 -21.02 3.34
N ALA A 226 -5.78 -20.04 4.24
CA ALA A 226 -6.75 -19.03 4.60
C ALA A 226 -7.20 -18.19 3.38
N ALA A 227 -6.27 -17.80 2.52
CA ALA A 227 -6.57 -17.07 1.29
C ALA A 227 -7.37 -17.94 0.28
N VAL A 228 -7.02 -19.21 0.12
CA VAL A 228 -7.75 -20.16 -0.73
C VAL A 228 -9.19 -20.35 -0.25
N VAL A 229 -9.39 -20.49 1.06
CA VAL A 229 -10.74 -20.66 1.63
C VAL A 229 -11.62 -19.43 1.35
N ARG A 230 -11.08 -18.22 1.54
CA ARG A 230 -11.79 -16.98 1.21
C ARG A 230 -12.16 -16.94 -0.28
N MET A 231 -11.23 -17.29 -1.15
CA MET A 231 -11.44 -17.35 -2.59
C MET A 231 -12.54 -18.37 -2.94
N LEU A 232 -12.49 -19.60 -2.41
CA LEU A 232 -13.47 -20.64 -2.66
C LEU A 232 -14.87 -20.25 -2.16
N HIS A 233 -14.96 -19.59 -0.99
CA HIS A 233 -16.24 -19.08 -0.50
C HIS A 233 -16.87 -18.08 -1.47
N GLY A 234 -16.08 -17.19 -2.05
CA GLY A 234 -16.51 -16.27 -3.11
C GLY A 234 -16.98 -16.99 -4.40
N GLN A 235 -16.61 -18.26 -4.61
CA GLN A 235 -17.08 -19.13 -5.70
C GLN A 235 -18.32 -19.96 -5.32
N GLY A 236 -18.91 -19.71 -4.15
CA GLY A 236 -20.10 -20.41 -3.66
C GLY A 236 -19.81 -21.68 -2.83
N ASP A 237 -18.56 -21.94 -2.48
CA ASP A 237 -18.22 -23.00 -1.54
C ASP A 237 -18.58 -22.60 -0.09
N THR A 238 -18.86 -23.57 0.77
CA THR A 238 -19.23 -23.27 2.16
C THR A 238 -18.00 -23.36 3.09
N LEU A 239 -17.77 -22.28 3.83
CA LEU A 239 -16.78 -22.27 4.91
C LEU A 239 -17.33 -22.98 6.14
N ASP A 240 -16.66 -24.03 6.60
CA ASP A 240 -16.94 -24.62 7.91
C ASP A 240 -16.26 -23.80 9.01
N VAL A 241 -17.05 -22.93 9.64
CA VAL A 241 -16.60 -22.02 10.71
C VAL A 241 -15.95 -22.80 11.88
N LYS A 242 -16.48 -23.98 12.25
CA LYS A 242 -15.94 -24.78 13.38
C LYS A 242 -14.56 -25.32 13.08
N VAL A 243 -14.34 -25.78 11.85
CA VAL A 243 -13.02 -26.26 11.40
C VAL A 243 -12.00 -25.13 11.45
N TRP A 244 -12.37 -23.91 11.04
CA TRP A 244 -11.46 -22.77 11.05
C TRP A 244 -11.17 -22.24 12.45
N ILE A 245 -12.15 -22.23 13.36
CA ILE A 245 -11.93 -21.93 14.78
C ILE A 245 -10.94 -22.94 15.39
N SER A 246 -11.18 -24.23 15.19
CA SER A 246 -10.28 -25.28 15.66
C SER A 246 -8.84 -25.14 15.12
N LYS A 247 -8.69 -24.58 13.91
CA LYS A 247 -7.39 -24.28 13.33
C LYS A 247 -6.71 -23.09 14.00
N ILE A 248 -7.46 -22.03 14.31
CA ILE A 248 -6.95 -20.83 15.01
C ILE A 248 -6.39 -21.21 16.39
N ASP A 249 -7.01 -22.20 17.06
CA ASP A 249 -6.60 -22.69 18.38
C ASP A 249 -5.30 -23.54 18.36
N GLN A 250 -4.78 -23.89 17.18
CA GLN A 250 -3.51 -24.61 17.05
C GLN A 250 -2.32 -23.68 17.33
N ASN A 251 -1.14 -24.28 17.51
CA ASN A 251 0.11 -23.55 17.68
C ASN A 251 0.59 -22.98 16.32
N LEU A 252 -0.02 -21.87 15.90
CA LEU A 252 0.30 -21.14 14.67
C LEU A 252 1.28 -20.00 14.93
N GLN A 253 2.05 -19.65 13.90
CA GLN A 253 2.77 -18.37 13.90
C GLN A 253 1.77 -17.21 13.97
N PRO A 254 2.13 -16.07 14.57
CA PRO A 254 1.20 -14.94 14.74
C PRO A 254 0.51 -14.51 13.44
N TYR A 255 1.25 -14.37 12.34
CA TYR A 255 0.68 -13.97 11.05
C TYR A 255 -0.27 -15.02 10.45
N GLU A 256 -0.01 -16.31 10.67
CA GLU A 256 -0.88 -17.40 10.23
C GLU A 256 -2.21 -17.39 10.99
N ARG A 257 -2.13 -17.16 12.30
CA ARG A 257 -3.31 -17.03 13.17
C ARG A 257 -4.18 -15.87 12.71
N LEU A 258 -3.59 -14.69 12.47
CA LEU A 258 -4.30 -13.50 11.97
C LEU A 258 -4.93 -13.75 10.60
N ALA A 259 -4.24 -14.47 9.70
CA ALA A 259 -4.78 -14.85 8.40
C ALA A 259 -6.02 -15.76 8.54
N CYS A 260 -5.96 -16.75 9.45
CA CYS A 260 -7.09 -17.63 9.74
C CYS A 260 -8.28 -16.88 10.36
N ILE A 261 -8.03 -15.95 11.29
CA ILE A 261 -9.07 -15.08 11.87
C ILE A 261 -9.76 -14.28 10.78
N ARG A 262 -8.99 -13.60 9.92
CA ARG A 262 -9.54 -12.81 8.81
C ARG A 262 -10.32 -13.66 7.81
N ALA A 263 -9.97 -14.94 7.64
CA ALA A 263 -10.72 -15.85 6.76
C ALA A 263 -12.16 -16.09 7.23
N LEU A 264 -12.43 -15.99 8.54
CA LEU A 264 -13.79 -16.07 9.07
C LEU A 264 -14.72 -15.00 8.49
N GLY A 265 -14.20 -13.82 8.15
CA GLY A 265 -14.98 -12.73 7.54
C GLY A 265 -15.63 -13.09 6.18
N ALA A 266 -15.21 -14.17 5.55
CA ALA A 266 -15.78 -14.59 4.27
C ALA A 266 -17.26 -15.06 4.39
N THR A 267 -17.77 -15.47 5.58
CA THR A 267 -19.14 -15.92 5.78
C THR A 267 -19.84 -15.15 6.91
N GLY A 268 -21.09 -14.78 6.71
CA GLY A 268 -21.93 -14.12 7.72
C GLY A 268 -22.25 -14.98 8.93
N LYS A 269 -22.13 -16.31 8.81
CA LYS A 269 -22.31 -17.27 9.92
C LYS A 269 -21.26 -17.14 11.03
N SER A 270 -20.13 -16.50 10.74
CA SER A 270 -19.07 -16.24 11.72
C SER A 270 -19.24 -14.91 12.46
N ALA A 271 -20.18 -14.04 12.05
CA ALA A 271 -20.30 -12.68 12.58
C ALA A 271 -20.39 -12.63 14.10
N ALA A 272 -21.25 -13.47 14.71
CA ALA A 272 -21.43 -13.50 16.16
C ALA A 272 -20.16 -13.87 16.92
N ILE A 273 -19.43 -14.90 16.46
CA ILE A 273 -18.17 -15.29 17.10
C ILE A 273 -17.06 -14.28 16.88
N CYS A 274 -16.96 -13.69 15.69
CA CYS A 274 -16.00 -12.63 15.41
C CYS A 274 -16.25 -11.41 16.32
N PHE A 275 -17.50 -10.99 16.49
CA PHE A 275 -17.87 -9.91 17.39
C PHE A 275 -17.52 -10.23 18.86
N GLU A 276 -17.87 -11.42 19.35
CA GLU A 276 -17.54 -11.81 20.71
C GLU A 276 -16.04 -11.82 20.97
N GLN A 277 -15.26 -12.40 20.05
CA GLN A 277 -13.80 -12.42 20.15
C GLN A 277 -13.18 -11.03 20.01
N ALA A 278 -13.70 -10.17 19.14
CA ALA A 278 -13.28 -8.78 19.04
C ALA A 278 -13.45 -8.03 20.36
N LEU A 279 -14.53 -8.31 21.12
CA LEU A 279 -14.78 -7.69 22.43
C LEU A 279 -13.87 -8.24 23.54
N LYS A 280 -13.63 -9.57 23.58
CA LYS A 280 -13.10 -10.26 24.76
C LYS A 280 -11.64 -10.67 24.61
N ASN A 281 -11.09 -10.81 23.39
CA ASN A 281 -9.74 -11.30 23.18
C ASN A 281 -8.71 -10.36 23.83
N PRO A 282 -7.83 -10.85 24.73
CA PRO A 282 -6.83 -10.00 25.38
C PRO A 282 -5.69 -9.60 24.45
N ASP A 283 -5.42 -10.36 23.39
CA ASP A 283 -4.44 -10.03 22.37
C ASP A 283 -5.02 -9.00 21.40
N ILE A 284 -4.44 -7.81 21.40
CA ILE A 284 -4.94 -6.67 20.64
C ILE A 284 -4.87 -6.89 19.13
N LEU A 285 -3.86 -7.61 18.64
CA LEU A 285 -3.72 -7.91 17.22
C LEU A 285 -4.82 -8.85 16.75
N GLN A 286 -5.12 -9.87 17.55
CA GLN A 286 -6.21 -10.79 17.26
C GLN A 286 -7.57 -10.08 17.36
N ALA A 287 -7.77 -9.22 18.38
CA ALA A 287 -9.00 -8.46 18.52
C ALA A 287 -9.24 -7.52 17.32
N ASN A 288 -8.21 -6.85 16.83
CA ASN A 288 -8.29 -6.05 15.59
C ASN A 288 -8.66 -6.94 14.39
N ALA A 289 -8.01 -8.10 14.22
CA ALA A 289 -8.31 -9.04 13.14
C ALA A 289 -9.74 -9.60 13.21
N TYR A 290 -10.25 -9.88 14.43
CA TYR A 290 -11.64 -10.27 14.62
C TYR A 290 -12.62 -9.12 14.34
N THR A 291 -12.25 -7.87 14.62
CA THR A 291 -13.04 -6.70 14.23
C THR A 291 -13.13 -6.57 12.71
N GLU A 292 -12.00 -6.71 12.01
CA GLU A 292 -11.98 -6.73 10.54
C GLU A 292 -12.86 -7.87 9.98
N ALA A 293 -12.72 -9.08 10.56
CA ALA A 293 -13.52 -10.23 10.16
C ALA A 293 -15.02 -10.05 10.46
N PHE A 294 -15.39 -9.43 11.59
CA PHE A 294 -16.78 -9.10 11.90
C PHE A 294 -17.38 -8.13 10.90
N ILE A 295 -16.67 -7.05 10.57
CA ILE A 295 -17.09 -6.05 9.58
C ILE A 295 -17.33 -6.71 8.22
N GLU A 296 -16.41 -7.56 7.79
CA GLU A 296 -16.55 -8.28 6.52
C GLU A 296 -17.71 -9.30 6.55
N ALA A 297 -17.82 -10.09 7.63
CA ALA A 297 -18.88 -11.07 7.81
C ALA A 297 -20.28 -10.42 7.84
N HIS A 298 -20.40 -9.24 8.44
CA HIS A 298 -21.65 -8.50 8.48
C HIS A 298 -22.16 -8.13 7.08
N ASN A 299 -21.29 -7.96 6.12
CA ASN A 299 -21.64 -7.62 4.75
C ASN A 299 -21.94 -8.85 3.85
N GLN A 300 -21.91 -10.07 4.42
CA GLN A 300 -22.20 -11.29 3.66
C GLN A 300 -23.70 -11.59 3.59
N LYS A 301 -24.11 -12.29 2.52
CA LYS A 301 -25.53 -12.62 2.26
C LYS A 301 -26.10 -13.62 3.26
N ASP A 302 -25.26 -14.44 3.87
CA ASP A 302 -25.59 -15.48 4.83
C ASP A 302 -25.44 -15.03 6.29
N LEU A 303 -25.65 -13.73 6.55
CA LEU A 303 -25.48 -13.10 7.86
C LEU A 303 -26.36 -13.76 8.93
N GLU A 304 -25.73 -14.22 10.00
CA GLU A 304 -26.37 -14.70 11.22
C GLU A 304 -25.89 -13.83 12.42
N PHE A 305 -26.57 -12.68 12.61
CA PHE A 305 -26.26 -11.76 13.70
C PHE A 305 -27.54 -11.04 14.17
N SER A 306 -27.76 -10.95 15.49
CA SER A 306 -29.02 -10.50 16.08
C SER A 306 -29.08 -9.02 16.41
N ASP A 307 -27.91 -8.43 16.76
CA ASP A 307 -27.87 -7.05 17.20
C ASP A 307 -27.84 -6.09 16.00
N THR A 308 -28.21 -4.82 16.21
CA THR A 308 -28.05 -3.83 15.16
C THR A 308 -26.57 -3.56 14.90
N TYR A 309 -26.23 -3.29 13.64
CA TYR A 309 -24.84 -3.05 13.27
C TYR A 309 -24.23 -1.85 14.01
N ALA A 310 -24.99 -0.76 14.13
CA ALA A 310 -24.57 0.42 14.87
C ALA A 310 -24.24 0.11 16.33
N SER A 311 -25.10 -0.67 17.02
CA SER A 311 -24.87 -1.05 18.41
C SER A 311 -23.61 -1.91 18.57
N ALA A 312 -23.37 -2.82 17.63
CA ALA A 312 -22.15 -3.66 17.63
C ALA A 312 -20.88 -2.82 17.44
N LEU A 313 -20.87 -1.87 16.49
CA LEU A 313 -19.74 -0.98 16.26
C LEU A 313 -19.47 -0.07 17.46
N ILE A 314 -20.53 0.44 18.11
CA ILE A 314 -20.42 1.21 19.36
C ILE A 314 -19.80 0.35 20.48
N ALA A 315 -20.27 -0.87 20.67
CA ALA A 315 -19.73 -1.76 21.70
C ALA A 315 -18.24 -2.08 21.48
N LEU A 316 -17.82 -2.24 20.21
CA LEU A 316 -16.41 -2.44 19.86
C LEU A 316 -15.58 -1.18 20.17
N MET A 317 -16.07 0.02 19.87
CA MET A 317 -15.39 1.28 20.24
C MET A 317 -15.27 1.44 21.76
N ASP A 318 -16.32 1.11 22.53
CA ASP A 318 -16.31 1.22 23.99
C ASP A 318 -15.32 0.25 24.67
N ARG A 319 -14.73 -0.71 23.93
CA ARG A 319 -13.55 -1.44 24.39
C ARG A 319 -12.36 -0.51 24.67
N GLY A 320 -12.30 0.67 24.04
CA GLY A 320 -11.30 1.71 24.29
C GLY A 320 -9.97 1.50 23.56
N ASP A 321 -9.90 0.58 22.60
CA ASP A 321 -8.71 0.41 21.75
C ASP A 321 -8.73 1.37 20.55
N ILE A 322 -7.61 2.07 20.31
CA ILE A 322 -7.50 3.09 19.26
C ILE A 322 -7.60 2.52 17.85
N GLY A 323 -7.06 1.32 17.61
CA GLY A 323 -7.12 0.65 16.31
C GLY A 323 -8.54 0.19 15.98
N ILE A 324 -9.21 -0.47 16.94
CA ILE A 324 -10.61 -0.88 16.81
C ILE A 324 -11.51 0.35 16.64
N THR A 325 -11.25 1.42 17.40
CA THR A 325 -12.02 2.68 17.29
C THR A 325 -11.89 3.28 15.89
N ALA A 326 -10.68 3.31 15.32
CA ALA A 326 -10.46 3.82 13.96
C ALA A 326 -11.17 2.95 12.89
N LEU A 327 -11.10 1.61 13.01
CA LEU A 327 -11.81 0.68 12.12
C LEU A 327 -13.33 0.88 12.17
N CYS A 328 -13.89 0.94 13.38
CA CYS A 328 -15.32 1.15 13.57
C CYS A 328 -15.77 2.54 13.08
N ALA A 329 -14.97 3.59 13.30
CA ALA A 329 -15.26 4.92 12.79
C ALA A 329 -15.32 4.94 11.26
N ALA A 330 -14.34 4.32 10.59
CA ALA A 330 -14.34 4.21 9.13
C ALA A 330 -15.57 3.46 8.60
N GLU A 331 -15.97 2.37 9.27
CA GLU A 331 -17.12 1.58 8.89
C GLU A 331 -18.45 2.32 9.11
N ILE A 332 -18.63 3.02 10.24
CA ILE A 332 -19.80 3.87 10.52
C ILE A 332 -20.01 4.90 9.39
N ARG A 333 -18.92 5.44 8.83
CA ARG A 333 -18.99 6.42 7.74
C ARG A 333 -19.59 5.84 6.46
N SER A 334 -19.33 4.56 6.17
CA SER A 334 -19.78 3.86 4.95
C SER A 334 -21.09 3.09 5.14
N ALA A 335 -21.46 2.76 6.38
CA ALA A 335 -22.63 1.95 6.69
C ALA A 335 -23.95 2.67 6.41
N ASN A 336 -24.96 1.91 5.98
CA ASN A 336 -26.32 2.43 5.77
C ASN A 336 -27.08 2.50 7.11
N LEU A 337 -26.88 3.59 7.87
CA LEU A 337 -27.45 3.81 9.18
C LEU A 337 -28.68 4.72 9.12
N THR A 338 -29.64 4.46 10.00
CA THR A 338 -30.79 5.35 10.25
C THR A 338 -30.34 6.67 10.90
N ASN A 339 -31.19 7.70 10.91
CA ASN A 339 -30.87 8.97 11.54
C ASN A 339 -30.66 8.85 13.06
N GLU A 340 -31.38 7.96 13.72
CA GLU A 340 -31.23 7.68 15.14
C GLU A 340 -29.89 7.02 15.42
N GLU A 341 -29.53 5.98 14.67
CA GLU A 341 -28.22 5.31 14.78
C GLU A 341 -27.06 6.29 14.52
N LYS A 342 -27.16 7.15 13.49
CA LYS A 342 -26.17 8.20 13.23
C LYS A 342 -26.01 9.15 14.41
N THR A 343 -27.10 9.53 15.08
CA THR A 343 -27.05 10.40 16.26
C THR A 343 -26.32 9.71 17.40
N ASN A 344 -26.66 8.45 17.69
CA ASN A 344 -26.01 7.65 18.73
C ASN A 344 -24.52 7.46 18.45
N CYS A 345 -24.17 7.07 17.20
CA CYS A 345 -22.77 6.96 16.78
C CYS A 345 -22.01 8.28 16.94
N ASN A 346 -22.61 9.41 16.56
CA ASN A 346 -21.98 10.72 16.67
C ASN A 346 -21.68 11.11 18.14
N GLU A 347 -22.55 10.80 19.07
CA GLU A 347 -22.31 11.02 20.52
C GLU A 347 -21.12 10.20 21.01
N VAL A 348 -21.07 8.90 20.65
CA VAL A 348 -19.98 8.01 21.05
C VAL A 348 -18.66 8.42 20.41
N LEU A 349 -18.65 8.77 19.12
CA LEU A 349 -17.47 9.27 18.42
C LEU A 349 -16.90 10.52 19.09
N ASN A 350 -17.76 11.47 19.49
CA ASN A 350 -17.33 12.66 20.22
C ASN A 350 -16.71 12.34 21.59
N LYS A 351 -17.29 11.38 22.32
CA LYS A 351 -16.73 10.89 23.59
C LYS A 351 -15.33 10.33 23.40
N HIS A 352 -15.14 9.46 22.37
CA HIS A 352 -13.82 8.88 22.07
C HIS A 352 -12.82 9.94 21.62
N LEU A 353 -13.21 10.86 20.74
CA LEU A 353 -12.34 11.95 20.26
C LEU A 353 -11.75 12.77 21.41
N ASN A 354 -12.57 13.09 22.42
CA ASN A 354 -12.14 13.88 23.58
C ASN A 354 -11.18 13.14 24.53
N ASN A 355 -11.07 11.82 24.42
CA ASN A 355 -10.23 10.99 25.27
C ASN A 355 -8.88 10.63 24.62
N LEU A 356 -8.66 10.99 23.36
CA LEU A 356 -7.43 10.67 22.63
C LEU A 356 -6.25 11.55 23.07
N SER A 357 -5.07 10.94 23.10
CA SER A 357 -3.81 11.60 23.46
C SER A 357 -3.08 12.11 22.20
N LEU A 358 -2.97 13.42 22.04
CA LEU A 358 -2.26 14.05 20.93
C LEU A 358 -0.82 14.40 21.32
N PRO A 359 0.15 14.34 20.39
CA PRO A 359 0.02 14.03 18.96
C PRO A 359 -0.06 12.54 18.61
N LYS A 360 0.21 11.63 19.54
CA LYS A 360 0.39 10.19 19.34
C LYS A 360 -0.78 9.51 18.61
N GLU A 361 -2.03 9.92 18.90
CA GLU A 361 -3.24 9.28 18.40
C GLU A 361 -3.98 10.15 17.37
N VAL A 362 -3.26 11.06 16.70
CA VAL A 362 -3.82 11.99 15.71
C VAL A 362 -4.49 11.30 14.53
N GLU A 363 -3.98 10.11 14.14
CA GLU A 363 -4.56 9.35 13.03
C GLU A 363 -5.97 8.87 13.38
N THR A 364 -6.15 8.27 14.55
CA THR A 364 -7.49 7.88 15.06
C THR A 364 -8.39 9.09 15.24
N ALA A 365 -7.86 10.21 15.76
CA ALA A 365 -8.62 11.44 15.92
C ALA A 365 -9.16 11.97 14.59
N ASN A 366 -8.32 12.00 13.56
CA ASN A 366 -8.71 12.46 12.22
C ASN A 366 -9.67 11.48 11.53
N GLU A 367 -9.54 10.18 11.75
CA GLU A 367 -10.52 9.20 11.25
C GLU A 367 -11.90 9.39 11.89
N ILE A 368 -11.95 9.64 13.20
CA ILE A 368 -13.18 10.00 13.91
C ILE A 368 -13.77 11.30 13.35
N ILE A 369 -12.96 12.34 13.15
CA ILE A 369 -13.42 13.64 12.61
C ILE A 369 -14.02 13.47 11.20
N LYS A 370 -13.37 12.71 10.32
CA LYS A 370 -13.92 12.39 8.98
C LYS A 370 -15.29 11.74 9.07
N THR A 371 -15.47 10.85 10.04
CA THR A 371 -16.75 10.16 10.24
C THR A 371 -17.81 11.11 10.82
N ILE A 372 -17.47 11.91 11.83
CA ILE A 372 -18.38 12.95 12.38
C ILE A 372 -18.84 13.89 11.26
N ASN A 373 -17.94 14.33 10.39
CA ASN A 373 -18.26 15.20 9.26
C ASN A 373 -19.19 14.54 8.24
N ALA A 374 -19.06 13.23 8.04
CA ALA A 374 -19.87 12.49 7.08
C ALA A 374 -21.30 12.19 7.58
N ILE A 375 -21.46 11.92 8.88
CA ILE A 375 -22.77 11.52 9.46
C ILE A 375 -23.44 12.62 10.28
N GLY A 376 -22.68 13.64 10.73
CA GLY A 376 -23.13 14.75 11.56
C GLY A 376 -23.66 15.93 10.74
N LYS A 377 -24.10 16.97 11.48
CA LYS A 377 -24.56 18.25 10.91
C LYS A 377 -23.48 19.32 10.91
N GLU A 378 -22.43 19.15 11.71
CA GLU A 378 -21.32 20.09 11.87
C GLU A 378 -20.09 19.55 11.15
N SER A 379 -19.34 20.43 10.50
CA SER A 379 -18.05 20.09 9.90
C SER A 379 -16.92 20.60 10.77
N ARG A 380 -15.91 19.77 10.99
CA ARG A 380 -14.69 20.07 11.75
C ARG A 380 -13.47 19.91 10.86
N ASP A 381 -12.49 20.78 11.05
CA ASP A 381 -11.19 20.61 10.41
C ASP A 381 -10.45 19.42 11.00
N GLU A 382 -9.70 18.71 10.16
CA GLU A 382 -8.76 17.68 10.63
C GLU A 382 -7.69 18.33 11.53
N ILE A 383 -7.29 17.61 12.58
CA ILE A 383 -6.25 18.05 13.50
C ILE A 383 -4.91 18.02 12.77
N LYS A 384 -4.27 19.17 12.69
CA LYS A 384 -2.88 19.30 12.24
C LYS A 384 -1.98 19.38 13.45
N VAL A 385 -1.09 18.42 13.59
CA VAL A 385 -0.07 18.47 14.64
C VAL A 385 1.19 19.13 14.09
N ALA A 386 1.85 19.92 14.92
CA ALA A 386 3.20 20.39 14.65
C ALA A 386 4.19 19.37 15.26
N PHE A 387 5.33 19.18 14.62
CA PHE A 387 6.39 18.38 15.22
C PHE A 387 6.80 18.98 16.59
N ASN A 388 7.08 18.11 17.55
CA ASN A 388 7.45 18.49 18.92
C ASN A 388 8.79 17.90 19.39
N HIS A 389 9.54 17.29 18.46
CA HIS A 389 10.86 16.73 18.72
C HIS A 389 11.92 17.56 17.97
N PRO A 390 12.60 18.51 18.63
CA PRO A 390 13.62 19.34 18.00
C PRO A 390 14.85 18.51 17.65
N ILE A 391 15.55 18.89 16.56
CA ILE A 391 16.77 18.21 16.13
C ILE A 391 17.91 18.52 17.13
N ASP A 392 18.50 17.49 17.71
CA ASP A 392 19.74 17.61 18.49
C ASP A 392 20.94 17.69 17.53
N TRP A 393 21.32 18.93 17.19
CA TRP A 393 22.42 19.19 16.26
C TRP A 393 23.79 18.76 16.78
N GLU A 394 24.00 18.72 18.09
CA GLU A 394 25.28 18.24 18.65
C GLU A 394 25.38 16.72 18.47
N PHE A 395 24.30 16.00 18.71
CA PHE A 395 24.24 14.58 18.41
C PHE A 395 24.40 14.31 16.91
N VAL A 396 23.67 15.01 16.04
CA VAL A 396 23.77 14.87 14.57
C VAL A 396 25.21 15.07 14.09
N LYS A 397 25.92 16.10 14.57
CA LYS A 397 27.33 16.35 14.21
C LYS A 397 28.28 15.20 14.64
N SER A 398 27.89 14.43 15.64
CA SER A 398 28.69 13.28 16.12
C SER A 398 28.45 12.02 15.26
N ILE A 399 27.43 11.99 14.42
CA ILE A 399 27.10 10.84 13.58
C ILE A 399 27.99 10.87 12.32
N PRO A 400 28.69 9.77 12.00
CA PRO A 400 29.42 9.66 10.73
C PRO A 400 28.52 9.87 9.51
N ARG A 401 28.99 10.61 8.48
CA ARG A 401 28.21 10.92 7.28
C ARG A 401 27.64 9.70 6.55
N LYS A 402 28.39 8.59 6.57
CA LYS A 402 28.01 7.30 5.95
C LYS A 402 27.72 6.25 7.02
N GLN A 403 27.02 6.65 8.08
CA GLN A 403 26.65 5.72 9.13
C GLN A 403 25.81 4.59 8.56
N ARG A 404 26.19 3.33 8.86
CA ARG A 404 25.45 2.14 8.49
C ARG A 404 24.85 1.46 9.71
N ALA A 405 23.78 0.69 9.46
CA ALA A 405 23.14 -0.13 10.46
C ALA A 405 22.77 -1.48 9.89
N GLN A 406 22.78 -2.53 10.71
CA GLN A 406 22.26 -3.84 10.39
C GLN A 406 20.96 -4.08 11.13
N ILE A 407 19.91 -4.42 10.37
CA ILE A 407 18.62 -4.86 10.88
C ILE A 407 18.65 -6.39 10.88
N LEU A 408 18.79 -6.99 12.06
CA LEU A 408 18.74 -8.43 12.25
C LEU A 408 17.29 -8.86 12.31
N THR A 409 16.84 -9.67 11.37
CA THR A 409 15.46 -10.13 11.28
C THR A 409 15.36 -11.65 11.45
N SER A 410 14.14 -12.16 11.61
CA SER A 410 13.86 -13.60 11.60
C SER A 410 14.21 -14.30 10.27
N LYS A 411 14.43 -13.54 9.17
CA LYS A 411 14.76 -14.06 7.84
C LYS A 411 16.23 -13.90 7.46
N GLY A 412 16.95 -13.01 8.13
CA GLY A 412 18.35 -12.69 7.83
C GLY A 412 18.67 -11.25 8.17
N ILE A 413 19.76 -10.75 7.62
CA ILE A 413 20.31 -9.43 7.89
C ILE A 413 20.02 -8.52 6.69
N ILE A 414 19.52 -7.32 6.99
CA ILE A 414 19.36 -6.22 6.03
C ILE A 414 20.32 -5.12 6.47
N GLU A 415 21.24 -4.67 5.59
CA GLU A 415 22.13 -3.57 5.87
C GLU A 415 21.63 -2.29 5.19
N ILE A 416 21.63 -1.18 5.94
CA ILE A 416 21.20 0.13 5.47
C ILE A 416 22.27 1.19 5.70
N GLU A 417 22.39 2.17 4.79
CA GLU A 417 23.17 3.39 4.96
C GLU A 417 22.23 4.57 5.24
N LEU A 418 22.54 5.33 6.30
CA LEU A 418 21.70 6.42 6.78
C LEU A 418 22.03 7.74 6.06
N HIS A 419 21.05 8.51 5.70
CA HIS A 419 21.16 9.81 5.01
C HIS A 419 21.27 10.97 6.00
N VAL A 420 22.39 11.02 6.75
CA VAL A 420 22.59 11.94 7.88
C VAL A 420 22.46 13.42 7.48
N GLU A 421 22.96 13.80 6.29
CA GLU A 421 22.93 15.19 5.82
C GLU A 421 21.57 15.59 5.25
N GLU A 422 20.74 14.62 4.86
CA GLU A 422 19.49 14.85 4.14
C GLU A 422 18.27 14.76 5.05
N ALA A 423 18.32 13.90 6.06
CA ALA A 423 17.26 13.70 7.03
C ALA A 423 17.82 13.63 8.47
N PRO A 424 18.53 14.69 8.93
CA PRO A 424 19.27 14.68 10.20
C PRO A 424 18.40 14.38 11.42
N GLY A 425 17.18 14.92 11.49
CA GLY A 425 16.26 14.69 12.60
C GLY A 425 15.74 13.25 12.63
N SER A 426 15.37 12.74 11.47
CA SER A 426 14.89 11.36 11.29
C SER A 426 15.96 10.34 11.62
N VAL A 427 17.20 10.57 11.14
CA VAL A 427 18.36 9.70 11.43
C VAL A 427 18.71 9.74 12.91
N ALA A 428 18.76 10.91 13.53
CA ALA A 428 19.07 11.04 14.95
C ALA A 428 18.05 10.28 15.82
N SER A 429 16.76 10.46 15.56
CA SER A 429 15.69 9.75 16.26
C SER A 429 15.79 8.24 16.05
N PHE A 430 15.99 7.77 14.81
CA PHE A 430 16.16 6.36 14.52
C PHE A 430 17.33 5.73 15.29
N ILE A 431 18.51 6.37 15.27
CA ILE A 431 19.69 5.88 16.00
C ILE A 431 19.44 5.84 17.52
N GLN A 432 18.77 6.86 18.07
CA GLN A 432 18.45 6.90 19.49
C GLN A 432 17.51 5.75 19.88
N LEU A 433 16.45 5.53 19.14
CA LEU A 433 15.53 4.41 19.34
C LEU A 433 16.24 3.04 19.22
N CYS A 434 17.19 2.92 18.28
CA CYS A 434 18.01 1.69 18.17
C CYS A 434 18.89 1.48 19.42
N LYS A 435 19.55 2.54 19.94
CA LYS A 435 20.38 2.46 21.14
C LYS A 435 19.57 2.10 22.40
N GLU A 436 18.32 2.51 22.45
CA GLU A 436 17.38 2.18 23.54
C GLU A 436 16.79 0.76 23.40
N GLY A 437 17.11 0.01 22.33
CA GLY A 437 16.53 -1.29 22.05
C GLY A 437 15.02 -1.21 21.70
N PHE A 438 14.54 -0.03 21.31
CA PHE A 438 13.12 0.19 21.03
C PHE A 438 12.56 -0.76 19.98
N TYR A 439 13.35 -1.11 18.97
CA TYR A 439 12.92 -1.97 17.87
C TYR A 439 13.02 -3.47 18.16
N ASP A 440 13.69 -3.86 19.25
CA ASP A 440 13.96 -5.26 19.58
C ASP A 440 12.66 -6.04 19.80
N GLY A 441 12.51 -7.15 19.09
CA GLY A 441 11.34 -8.02 19.15
C GLY A 441 10.07 -7.49 18.42
N LYS A 442 10.10 -6.30 17.83
CA LYS A 442 8.95 -5.79 17.07
C LYS A 442 8.79 -6.51 15.74
N SER A 443 7.55 -6.57 15.26
CA SER A 443 7.21 -7.24 14.01
C SER A 443 7.11 -6.27 12.82
N PHE A 444 7.28 -6.82 11.64
CA PHE A 444 6.77 -6.23 10.42
C PHE A 444 5.26 -6.44 10.38
N HIS A 445 4.52 -5.40 10.70
CA HIS A 445 3.06 -5.46 10.83
C HIS A 445 2.33 -5.29 9.50
N ARG A 446 3.01 -4.77 8.47
CA ARG A 446 2.45 -4.58 7.13
C ARG A 446 3.47 -4.98 6.08
N VAL A 447 3.05 -5.85 5.19
CA VAL A 447 3.81 -6.27 4.00
C VAL A 447 2.88 -6.19 2.81
N VAL A 448 3.26 -5.39 1.81
CA VAL A 448 2.53 -5.25 0.55
C VAL A 448 3.50 -5.60 -0.57
N PRO A 449 3.37 -6.77 -1.20
CA PRO A 449 4.26 -7.18 -2.28
C PRO A 449 4.32 -6.13 -3.39
N ASN A 450 5.51 -5.91 -3.97
CA ASN A 450 5.78 -4.85 -4.96
C ASN A 450 5.51 -3.42 -4.46
N PHE A 451 5.49 -3.23 -3.16
CA PHE A 451 5.35 -1.90 -2.56
C PHE A 451 6.32 -1.74 -1.39
N VAL A 452 5.94 -2.17 -0.19
CA VAL A 452 6.76 -1.97 1.01
C VAL A 452 6.64 -3.13 2.01
N ILE A 453 7.70 -3.29 2.83
CA ILE A 453 7.60 -3.87 4.16
C ILE A 453 7.64 -2.73 5.18
N GLN A 454 6.81 -2.77 6.22
CA GLN A 454 6.71 -1.72 7.23
C GLN A 454 6.78 -2.31 8.64
N GLY A 455 7.63 -1.70 9.47
CA GLY A 455 7.88 -2.12 10.85
C GLY A 455 8.00 -0.95 11.81
N GLY A 456 8.44 -1.22 13.04
CA GLY A 456 8.70 -0.19 14.06
C GLY A 456 7.49 0.23 14.88
N CYS A 457 6.29 -0.29 14.62
CA CYS A 457 5.11 -0.02 15.43
C CYS A 457 5.24 -0.71 16.80
N PRO A 458 5.14 0.02 17.95
CA PRO A 458 5.23 -0.58 19.27
C PRO A 458 4.05 -1.50 19.61
N ARG A 459 2.89 -1.32 18.98
CA ARG A 459 1.69 -2.15 19.15
C ARG A 459 1.64 -3.33 18.17
N GLY A 460 2.34 -3.24 17.03
CA GLY A 460 2.35 -4.26 15.99
C GLY A 460 1.11 -4.25 15.08
N ASP A 461 0.23 -3.24 15.18
CA ASP A 461 -0.99 -3.08 14.38
C ASP A 461 -0.95 -1.86 13.44
N GLY A 462 0.14 -1.10 13.48
CA GLY A 462 0.30 0.14 12.71
C GLY A 462 -0.20 1.39 13.43
N MET A 463 -0.98 1.28 14.51
CA MET A 463 -1.60 2.41 15.22
C MET A 463 -0.75 2.95 16.39
N GLY A 464 0.45 2.40 16.59
CA GLY A 464 1.34 2.84 17.67
C GLY A 464 2.43 3.80 17.19
N GLY A 465 2.77 4.79 18.04
CA GLY A 465 3.86 5.75 17.82
C GLY A 465 4.62 6.04 19.10
N THR A 466 5.58 6.96 19.02
CA THR A 466 6.21 7.60 20.19
C THR A 466 5.32 8.74 20.72
N ASP A 467 5.66 9.29 21.87
CA ASP A 467 4.95 10.46 22.43
C ASP A 467 5.36 11.79 21.75
N TYR A 468 6.15 11.69 20.69
CA TYR A 468 6.59 12.82 19.88
C TYR A 468 6.41 12.54 18.40
N THR A 469 6.41 13.63 17.62
CA THR A 469 6.44 13.60 16.16
C THR A 469 7.66 14.36 15.66
N LEU A 470 8.17 13.90 14.51
CA LEU A 470 9.33 14.47 13.83
C LEU A 470 8.87 15.44 12.74
N ARG A 471 9.72 16.39 12.43
CA ARG A 471 9.56 17.23 11.25
C ARG A 471 9.76 16.40 9.99
N SER A 472 8.90 16.57 9.01
CA SER A 472 9.10 16.00 7.68
C SER A 472 10.32 16.59 6.99
N GLU A 473 11.22 15.73 6.50
CA GLU A 473 12.48 16.11 5.85
C GLU A 473 12.44 15.70 4.36
N PHE A 474 11.49 16.29 3.62
CA PHE A 474 11.31 15.97 2.21
C PHE A 474 12.48 16.49 1.37
N ARG A 475 13.03 15.60 0.54
CA ARG A 475 14.13 15.89 -0.40
C ARG A 475 13.72 15.58 -1.83
N LEU A 476 14.52 16.01 -2.79
CA LEU A 476 14.37 15.71 -4.21
C LEU A 476 14.99 14.35 -4.57
N HIS A 477 14.83 13.34 -3.69
CA HIS A 477 15.25 11.98 -3.97
C HIS A 477 14.08 11.15 -4.46
N ASP A 478 14.37 10.35 -5.48
CA ASP A 478 13.42 9.35 -5.99
C ASP A 478 13.35 8.17 -5.01
N TYR A 479 12.14 7.69 -4.75
CA TYR A 479 11.91 6.43 -4.08
C TYR A 479 12.28 5.26 -5.01
N ARG A 480 13.42 4.66 -4.77
CA ARG A 480 13.97 3.50 -5.51
C ARG A 480 13.73 2.21 -4.75
N THR A 481 14.04 1.07 -5.38
CA THR A 481 14.16 -0.22 -4.69
C THR A 481 15.11 -0.07 -3.50
N GLY A 482 14.69 -0.53 -2.31
CA GLY A 482 15.50 -0.46 -1.09
C GLY A 482 15.53 0.93 -0.42
N SER A 483 14.73 1.92 -0.86
CA SER A 483 14.60 3.17 -0.10
C SER A 483 13.93 2.92 1.23
N VAL A 484 14.48 3.50 2.30
CA VAL A 484 13.93 3.42 3.66
C VAL A 484 13.29 4.75 4.02
N GLY A 485 11.98 4.75 4.21
CA GLY A 485 11.21 5.95 4.53
C GLY A 485 10.54 5.88 5.90
N LEU A 486 10.25 7.05 6.50
CA LEU A 486 9.39 7.13 7.69
C LEU A 486 7.92 7.09 7.29
N ALA A 487 7.14 6.28 8.01
CA ALA A 487 5.68 6.27 7.87
C ALA A 487 5.08 7.51 8.55
N SER A 488 4.04 8.09 7.92
CA SER A 488 3.34 9.27 8.44
C SER A 488 1.87 9.28 8.00
N SER A 489 1.04 9.98 8.76
CA SER A 489 -0.37 10.27 8.45
C SER A 489 -0.55 11.68 7.85
N GLY A 490 0.52 12.26 7.36
CA GLY A 490 0.62 13.60 6.80
C GLY A 490 1.90 14.31 7.25
N PRO A 491 2.15 15.54 6.79
CA PRO A 491 3.34 16.30 7.15
C PRO A 491 3.50 16.44 8.68
N ASP A 492 4.74 16.27 9.16
CA ASP A 492 5.14 16.45 10.56
C ASP A 492 4.48 15.46 11.56
N THR A 493 4.03 14.30 11.06
CA THR A 493 3.47 13.22 11.88
C THR A 493 4.36 11.98 11.93
N GLU A 494 5.55 12.03 11.36
CA GLU A 494 6.55 10.96 11.42
C GLU A 494 6.93 10.66 12.88
N SER A 495 7.18 9.38 13.18
CA SER A 495 7.51 8.92 14.52
C SER A 495 8.53 7.77 14.43
N CYS A 496 8.21 6.61 15.00
CA CYS A 496 9.10 5.44 15.06
C CYS A 496 8.89 4.43 13.93
N GLN A 497 7.79 4.50 13.18
CA GLN A 497 7.50 3.53 12.13
C GLN A 497 8.25 3.88 10.84
N TRP A 498 8.82 2.85 10.20
CA TRP A 498 9.54 2.98 8.94
C TRP A 498 9.19 1.85 7.98
N PHE A 499 9.46 2.06 6.70
CA PHE A 499 9.23 1.09 5.66
C PHE A 499 10.40 0.98 4.69
N ILE A 500 10.56 -0.16 4.03
CA ILE A 500 11.50 -0.39 2.94
C ILE A 500 10.72 -0.71 1.67
N THR A 501 11.09 -0.07 0.57
CA THR A 501 10.43 -0.28 -0.73
C THR A 501 10.98 -1.51 -1.47
N HIS A 502 10.10 -2.37 -1.99
CA HIS A 502 10.47 -3.49 -2.88
C HIS A 502 10.90 -3.00 -4.26
N ILE A 503 10.15 -2.08 -4.83
CA ILE A 503 10.36 -1.50 -6.15
C ILE A 503 10.28 0.02 -6.09
N PRO A 504 10.68 0.75 -7.15
CA PRO A 504 10.49 2.20 -7.20
C PRO A 504 9.04 2.59 -6.97
N THR A 505 8.82 3.59 -6.12
CA THR A 505 7.49 4.06 -5.71
C THR A 505 7.34 5.57 -5.89
N PRO A 506 7.28 6.07 -7.14
CA PRO A 506 7.31 7.51 -7.42
C PRO A 506 6.18 8.31 -6.76
N HIS A 507 5.08 7.67 -6.39
CA HIS A 507 3.95 8.31 -5.71
C HIS A 507 4.23 8.70 -4.24
N LEU A 508 5.35 8.24 -3.67
CA LEU A 508 5.80 8.63 -2.33
C LEU A 508 6.75 9.84 -2.35
N GLU A 509 7.28 10.20 -3.52
CA GLU A 509 8.25 11.29 -3.68
C GLU A 509 7.69 12.63 -3.19
N GLY A 510 8.45 13.29 -2.27
CA GLY A 510 8.06 14.55 -1.65
C GLY A 510 6.83 14.50 -0.73
N ARG A 511 6.42 13.29 -0.32
CA ARG A 511 5.32 13.05 0.63
C ARG A 511 5.76 12.33 1.89
N TYR A 512 6.87 11.58 1.80
CA TYR A 512 7.44 10.82 2.91
C TYR A 512 8.94 11.09 2.97
N THR A 513 9.48 11.20 4.16
CA THR A 513 10.91 11.38 4.40
C THR A 513 11.66 10.09 4.04
N ILE A 514 12.69 10.18 3.18
CA ILE A 514 13.67 9.10 2.94
C ILE A 514 14.85 9.38 3.87
N PHE A 515 15.14 8.47 4.79
CA PHE A 515 16.23 8.66 5.75
C PHE A 515 17.37 7.64 5.64
N ALA A 516 17.19 6.60 4.79
CA ALA A 516 18.22 5.59 4.53
C ALA A 516 17.95 4.86 3.20
N HIS A 517 18.90 3.99 2.81
CA HIS A 517 18.71 3.03 1.73
C HIS A 517 19.38 1.69 2.08
N VAL A 518 18.84 0.59 1.55
CA VAL A 518 19.40 -0.75 1.69
C VAL A 518 20.65 -0.87 0.84
N THR A 519 21.75 -1.29 1.45
CA THR A 519 23.03 -1.57 0.78
C THR A 519 23.21 -3.07 0.50
N GLU A 520 22.72 -3.93 1.41
CA GLU A 520 22.76 -5.39 1.28
C GLU A 520 21.50 -6.01 1.88
N GLY A 521 21.08 -7.18 1.38
CA GLY A 521 19.94 -7.94 1.93
C GLY A 521 18.58 -7.59 1.33
N MET A 522 18.50 -7.09 0.08
CA MET A 522 17.21 -6.93 -0.62
C MET A 522 16.49 -8.27 -0.81
N ASP A 523 17.21 -9.36 -1.00
CA ASP A 523 16.64 -10.72 -1.04
C ASP A 523 15.99 -11.12 0.28
N ILE A 524 16.47 -10.60 1.42
CA ILE A 524 15.84 -10.76 2.73
C ILE A 524 14.57 -9.90 2.83
N VAL A 525 14.62 -8.64 2.35
CA VAL A 525 13.44 -7.75 2.27
C VAL A 525 12.29 -8.45 1.54
N ASP A 526 12.59 -9.12 0.42
CA ASP A 526 11.60 -9.82 -0.41
C ASP A 526 11.01 -11.09 0.26
N GLN A 527 11.71 -11.64 1.25
CA GLN A 527 11.27 -12.81 2.02
C GLN A 527 10.45 -12.44 3.28
N ILE A 528 10.51 -11.19 3.74
CA ILE A 528 9.77 -10.74 4.92
C ILE A 528 8.26 -10.91 4.71
N GLN A 529 7.59 -11.45 5.72
CA GLN A 529 6.15 -11.60 5.81
C GLN A 529 5.60 -10.87 7.04
N ILE A 530 4.29 -10.61 7.04
CA ILE A 530 3.62 -10.04 8.23
C ILE A 530 3.88 -10.95 9.43
N GLY A 531 4.35 -10.36 10.54
CA GLY A 531 4.67 -11.07 11.78
C GLY A 531 6.13 -11.52 11.88
N ASP A 532 6.92 -11.47 10.80
CA ASP A 532 8.38 -11.60 10.93
C ASP A 532 8.93 -10.52 11.85
N THR A 533 9.97 -10.84 12.60
CA THR A 533 10.44 -9.98 13.69
C THR A 533 11.76 -9.28 13.38
N ILE A 534 11.86 -8.05 13.86
CA ILE A 534 13.11 -7.32 14.02
C ILE A 534 13.73 -7.84 15.34
N GLN A 535 14.75 -8.67 15.25
CA GLN A 535 15.41 -9.20 16.43
C GLN A 535 16.19 -8.09 17.15
N ARG A 536 16.92 -7.29 16.37
CA ARG A 536 17.70 -6.17 16.83
C ARG A 536 18.15 -5.29 15.67
N ILE A 537 18.42 -4.00 15.95
CA ILE A 537 19.11 -3.10 15.01
C ILE A 537 20.44 -2.64 15.65
N VAL A 538 21.54 -2.81 14.92
CA VAL A 538 22.90 -2.53 15.39
C VAL A 538 23.54 -1.48 14.48
N MET A 539 24.06 -0.40 15.08
CA MET A 539 24.90 0.55 14.35
C MET A 539 26.26 -0.09 14.08
N LEU A 540 26.76 0.04 12.87
CA LEU A 540 28.08 -0.46 12.49
C LEU A 540 29.15 0.62 12.81
N ASP A 541 30.26 0.18 13.39
CA ASP A 541 31.46 0.99 13.47
C ASP A 541 32.03 1.20 12.07
N GLN A 542 32.61 2.40 11.81
CA GLN A 542 33.26 2.68 10.52
C GLN A 542 34.65 2.09 10.45
#